data_9651067912271d980a94003ee13d7200
#
_entry.id   9651067912271d980a94003ee13d7200
#
_cell.length_a   1.000
_cell.length_b   1.000
_cell.length_c   1.000
_cell.angle_alpha   90.00
_cell.angle_beta   90.00
_cell.angle_gamma   90.00
#
_symmetry.space_group_name_H-M   'P 1'
#
loop_
_entity.id
_entity.type
_entity.pdbx_description
1 polymer ?
#
loop_
_entity_poly.entity_id
_entity_poly.type
_entity_poly.pdbx_seq_one_letter_code
_entity_poly.pdbx_strand_id
1 'polypeptide(L)'
;KIRAAVVGYGNIGRFTVEALEAAPDFEIAGVVRRRVTEIPEELSKYKVVTDIKDLGKVDVAILATPTREVEKYALQYLAMGINTVDSFDIHTLIPELRKTLGEAARKAGRVSVISAGWDPGSDSIVRTLMEAAAPKGLTYTNFGPGMSMGHSVCVKSKEGVRDALSMTMPLGDGVHRRMVYVELEDGARLEDVANAVKEDAYFASDETHVMAVESVDAVKDMGHGVHMVRCSCAWPAHPCVSPPAHIPWSKSL
;
A
#
# COMPACT_ATOMS: atom_id res chain seq x y z
N LYS A 1 5.47 18.10 -20.53
CA LYS A 1 5.49 17.27 -19.32
C LYS A 1 4.08 16.79 -18.99
N ILE A 2 3.96 15.62 -18.40
CA ILE A 2 2.70 15.06 -17.89
C ILE A 2 2.38 15.75 -16.56
N ARG A 3 1.23 16.38 -16.47
CA ARG A 3 0.80 17.08 -15.25
C ARG A 3 0.10 16.10 -14.31
N ALA A 4 0.78 15.74 -13.21
CA ALA A 4 0.31 14.79 -12.23
C ALA A 4 -0.23 15.49 -10.98
N ALA A 5 -1.40 15.06 -10.50
CA ALA A 5 -1.92 15.43 -9.19
C ALA A 5 -1.76 14.26 -8.22
N VAL A 6 -1.29 14.50 -7.01
CA VAL A 6 -1.23 13.50 -5.95
C VAL A 6 -2.46 13.66 -5.06
N VAL A 7 -3.26 12.59 -4.97
CA VAL A 7 -4.52 12.57 -4.21
C VAL A 7 -4.33 11.80 -2.92
N GLY A 8 -4.28 12.51 -1.81
CA GLY A 8 -3.87 11.98 -0.51
C GLY A 8 -2.40 12.29 -0.22
N TYR A 9 -2.11 12.63 1.04
CA TYR A 9 -0.74 12.93 1.49
C TYR A 9 -0.45 12.26 2.84
N GLY A 10 -0.40 10.94 2.78
CA GLY A 10 0.20 10.07 3.80
C GLY A 10 1.59 9.63 3.35
N ASN A 11 2.11 8.53 3.87
CA ASN A 11 3.43 8.01 3.48
C ASN A 11 3.54 7.77 1.96
N ILE A 12 2.54 7.12 1.35
CA ILE A 12 2.52 6.87 -0.10
C ILE A 12 2.50 8.18 -0.88
N GLY A 13 1.66 9.15 -0.47
CA GLY A 13 1.58 10.45 -1.15
C GLY A 13 2.89 11.23 -1.07
N ARG A 14 3.59 11.20 0.06
CA ARG A 14 4.89 11.84 0.22
C ARG A 14 5.94 11.23 -0.71
N PHE A 15 6.09 9.91 -0.70
CA PHE A 15 7.02 9.23 -1.61
C PHE A 15 6.65 9.39 -3.08
N THR A 16 5.35 9.51 -3.39
CA THR A 16 4.89 9.82 -4.75
C THR A 16 5.35 11.21 -5.20
N VAL A 17 5.26 12.21 -4.32
CA VAL A 17 5.78 13.56 -4.63
C VAL A 17 7.28 13.52 -4.90
N GLU A 18 8.05 12.87 -4.03
CA GLU A 18 9.51 12.71 -4.21
C GLU A 18 9.86 12.01 -5.53
N ALA A 19 9.14 10.94 -5.87
CA ALA A 19 9.33 10.22 -7.13
C ALA A 19 9.02 11.08 -8.36
N LEU A 20 7.95 11.86 -8.31
CA LEU A 20 7.58 12.78 -9.39
C LEU A 20 8.58 13.93 -9.56
N GLU A 21 9.17 14.42 -8.46
CA GLU A 21 10.23 15.41 -8.50
C GLU A 21 11.49 14.89 -9.24
N ALA A 22 11.81 13.62 -9.01
CA ALA A 22 12.93 12.97 -9.67
C ALA A 22 12.67 12.61 -11.15
N ALA A 23 11.41 12.59 -11.58
CA ALA A 23 11.01 12.21 -12.93
C ALA A 23 10.98 13.41 -13.89
N PRO A 24 11.89 13.50 -14.88
CA PRO A 24 12.05 14.71 -15.71
C PRO A 24 10.88 14.97 -16.67
N ASP A 25 10.07 13.98 -16.95
CA ASP A 25 8.92 14.01 -17.85
C ASP A 25 7.61 14.37 -17.14
N PHE A 26 7.62 14.46 -15.80
CA PHE A 26 6.48 14.87 -15.01
C PHE A 26 6.56 16.32 -14.52
N GLU A 27 5.41 16.87 -14.20
CA GLU A 27 5.21 18.13 -13.50
C GLU A 27 4.12 17.91 -12.45
N ILE A 28 4.39 18.26 -11.19
CA ILE A 28 3.40 18.17 -10.13
C ILE A 28 2.42 19.31 -10.26
N ALA A 29 1.18 19.03 -10.64
CA ALA A 29 0.09 20.01 -10.72
C ALA A 29 -0.32 20.50 -9.33
N GLY A 30 -0.23 19.64 -8.34
CA GLY A 30 -0.52 19.93 -6.94
C GLY A 30 -0.93 18.66 -6.17
N VAL A 31 -1.31 18.89 -4.92
CA VAL A 31 -1.71 17.84 -3.98
C VAL A 31 -3.16 18.07 -3.51
N VAL A 32 -3.99 17.03 -3.61
CA VAL A 32 -5.38 17.05 -3.14
C VAL A 32 -5.44 16.43 -1.75
N ARG A 33 -5.95 17.18 -0.76
CA ARG A 33 -6.12 16.70 0.63
C ARG A 33 -7.55 16.97 1.11
N ARG A 34 -8.02 16.15 2.02
CA ARG A 34 -9.35 16.36 2.64
C ARG A 34 -9.45 17.66 3.44
N ARG A 35 -8.33 18.13 4.00
CA ARG A 35 -8.21 19.37 4.76
C ARG A 35 -6.93 20.11 4.36
N VAL A 36 -6.99 21.43 4.28
CA VAL A 36 -5.85 22.30 3.94
C VAL A 36 -5.45 23.22 5.10
N THR A 37 -5.94 22.95 6.33
CA THR A 37 -5.68 23.75 7.52
C THR A 37 -4.24 23.70 8.01
N GLU A 38 -3.57 22.56 7.79
CA GLU A 38 -2.17 22.34 8.16
C GLU A 38 -1.44 21.78 6.96
N ILE A 39 -0.69 22.62 6.28
CA ILE A 39 0.09 22.23 5.11
C ILE A 39 1.52 21.93 5.59
N PRO A 40 2.03 20.69 5.42
CA PRO A 40 3.42 20.36 5.69
C PRO A 40 4.39 21.29 4.94
N GLU A 41 5.51 21.63 5.55
CA GLU A 41 6.49 22.56 5.00
C GLU A 41 7.01 22.11 3.61
N GLU A 42 7.22 20.81 3.44
CA GLU A 42 7.65 20.20 2.18
C GLU A 42 6.66 20.41 1.02
N LEU A 43 5.39 20.70 1.33
CA LEU A 43 4.38 21.03 0.32
C LEU A 43 4.26 22.53 0.02
N SER A 44 5.04 23.39 0.67
CA SER A 44 4.96 24.86 0.52
C SER A 44 5.17 25.35 -0.92
N LYS A 45 5.93 24.59 -1.73
CA LYS A 45 6.17 24.85 -3.13
C LYS A 45 5.08 24.36 -4.08
N TYR A 46 4.09 23.63 -3.57
CA TYR A 46 3.00 23.07 -4.37
C TYR A 46 1.65 23.66 -3.99
N LYS A 47 0.76 23.69 -4.98
CA LYS A 47 -0.63 24.01 -4.73
C LYS A 47 -1.29 22.85 -3.99
N VAL A 48 -1.85 23.12 -2.80
CA VAL A 48 -2.59 22.15 -1.98
C VAL A 48 -4.05 22.57 -1.97
N VAL A 49 -4.93 21.65 -2.39
CA VAL A 49 -6.36 21.92 -2.58
C VAL A 49 -7.23 20.82 -2.01
N THR A 50 -8.52 21.07 -1.87
CA THR A 50 -9.52 20.06 -1.49
C THR A 50 -10.24 19.45 -2.70
N ASP A 51 -10.28 20.15 -3.83
CA ASP A 51 -10.87 19.65 -5.09
C ASP A 51 -9.80 19.70 -6.20
N ILE A 52 -9.66 18.62 -6.95
CA ILE A 52 -8.71 18.51 -8.07
C ILE A 52 -8.96 19.56 -9.16
N LYS A 53 -10.21 20.03 -9.31
CA LYS A 53 -10.58 21.06 -10.26
C LYS A 53 -9.82 22.37 -10.06
N ASP A 54 -9.46 22.67 -8.83
CA ASP A 54 -8.72 23.88 -8.48
C ASP A 54 -7.27 23.85 -8.96
N LEU A 55 -6.76 22.66 -9.38
CA LEU A 55 -5.42 22.52 -9.96
C LEU A 55 -5.34 22.91 -11.44
N GLY A 56 -6.47 23.18 -12.08
CA GLY A 56 -6.53 23.44 -13.51
C GLY A 56 -6.34 22.16 -14.33
N LYS A 57 -5.50 22.20 -15.37
CA LYS A 57 -5.25 21.03 -16.21
C LYS A 57 -4.46 19.97 -15.44
N VAL A 58 -5.01 18.77 -15.34
CA VAL A 58 -4.38 17.57 -14.78
C VAL A 58 -4.49 16.44 -15.81
N ASP A 59 -3.38 15.80 -16.14
CA ASP A 59 -3.33 14.69 -17.09
C ASP A 59 -3.52 13.34 -16.39
N VAL A 60 -3.01 13.22 -15.15
CA VAL A 60 -3.12 12.00 -14.34
C VAL A 60 -3.27 12.31 -12.85
N ALA A 61 -4.14 11.59 -12.18
CA ALA A 61 -4.30 11.59 -10.73
C ALA A 61 -3.72 10.30 -10.14
N ILE A 62 -2.75 10.43 -9.23
CA ILE A 62 -2.16 9.32 -8.50
C ILE A 62 -2.87 9.23 -7.15
N LEU A 63 -3.58 8.12 -6.93
CA LEU A 63 -4.46 7.92 -5.79
C LEU A 63 -3.67 7.30 -4.62
N ALA A 64 -3.16 8.14 -3.74
CA ALA A 64 -2.52 7.75 -2.48
C ALA A 64 -3.53 7.81 -1.32
N THR A 65 -4.74 7.31 -1.58
CA THR A 65 -5.87 7.27 -0.66
C THR A 65 -6.02 5.88 -0.04
N PRO A 66 -6.78 5.74 1.08
CA PRO A 66 -7.14 4.42 1.56
C PRO A 66 -7.79 3.57 0.47
N THR A 67 -7.43 2.30 0.40
CA THR A 67 -7.87 1.33 -0.61
C THR A 67 -9.38 1.38 -0.88
N ARG A 68 -10.20 1.45 0.16
CA ARG A 68 -11.67 1.46 0.06
C ARG A 68 -12.24 2.73 -0.62
N GLU A 69 -11.44 3.79 -0.75
CA GLU A 69 -11.83 5.03 -1.42
C GLU A 69 -11.38 5.10 -2.89
N VAL A 70 -10.52 4.17 -3.31
CA VAL A 70 -9.88 4.19 -4.65
C VAL A 70 -10.92 4.18 -5.76
N GLU A 71 -11.86 3.24 -5.74
CA GLU A 71 -12.87 3.10 -6.81
C GLU A 71 -13.66 4.39 -6.99
N LYS A 72 -14.12 4.98 -5.90
CA LYS A 72 -14.88 6.23 -5.91
C LYS A 72 -14.11 7.38 -6.57
N TYR A 73 -12.87 7.60 -6.15
CA TYR A 73 -12.05 8.68 -6.72
C TYR A 73 -11.65 8.39 -8.15
N ALA A 74 -11.30 7.15 -8.49
CA ALA A 74 -10.96 6.77 -9.85
C ALA A 74 -12.11 7.02 -10.82
N LEU A 75 -13.32 6.59 -10.49
CA LEU A 75 -14.53 6.83 -11.29
C LEU A 75 -14.79 8.33 -11.48
N GLN A 76 -14.68 9.10 -10.38
CA GLN A 76 -14.85 10.55 -10.43
C GLN A 76 -13.86 11.23 -11.39
N TYR A 77 -12.57 10.90 -11.30
CA TYR A 77 -11.54 11.54 -12.11
C TYR A 77 -11.54 11.06 -13.56
N LEU A 78 -11.83 9.79 -13.81
CA LEU A 78 -12.05 9.29 -15.17
C LEU A 78 -13.20 10.03 -15.86
N ALA A 79 -14.32 10.26 -15.15
CA ALA A 79 -15.45 11.03 -15.68
C ALA A 79 -15.09 12.49 -15.98
N MET A 80 -14.07 13.04 -15.32
CA MET A 80 -13.51 14.38 -15.59
C MET A 80 -12.47 14.38 -16.73
N GLY A 81 -12.20 13.21 -17.34
CA GLY A 81 -11.20 13.10 -18.40
C GLY A 81 -9.76 13.07 -17.90
N ILE A 82 -9.53 12.64 -16.65
CA ILE A 82 -8.21 12.51 -16.02
C ILE A 82 -7.85 11.03 -15.94
N ASN A 83 -6.64 10.65 -16.34
CA ASN A 83 -6.13 9.30 -16.15
C ASN A 83 -5.90 9.03 -14.65
N THR A 84 -5.94 7.76 -14.22
CA THR A 84 -5.75 7.41 -12.82
C THR A 84 -4.69 6.33 -12.63
N VAL A 85 -3.97 6.41 -11.52
CA VAL A 85 -3.06 5.37 -11.04
C VAL A 85 -3.36 5.13 -9.57
N ASP A 86 -3.47 3.87 -9.15
CA ASP A 86 -3.72 3.51 -7.77
C ASP A 86 -2.89 2.31 -7.31
N SER A 87 -2.88 2.09 -6.00
CA SER A 87 -2.25 0.93 -5.34
C SER A 87 -3.27 0.06 -4.61
N PHE A 88 -4.45 -0.14 -5.20
CA PHE A 88 -5.51 -0.98 -4.62
C PHE A 88 -5.00 -2.39 -4.30
N ASP A 89 -5.23 -2.87 -3.08
CA ASP A 89 -4.61 -4.07 -2.53
C ASP A 89 -5.58 -5.14 -2.02
N ILE A 90 -6.89 -4.99 -2.21
CA ILE A 90 -7.85 -6.04 -1.87
C ILE A 90 -7.89 -7.06 -3.01
N HIS A 91 -7.02 -8.06 -2.94
CA HIS A 91 -6.75 -9.02 -4.01
C HIS A 91 -8.01 -9.65 -4.61
N THR A 92 -8.96 -10.06 -3.77
CA THR A 92 -10.21 -10.70 -4.20
C THR A 92 -11.12 -9.80 -5.02
N LEU A 93 -11.01 -8.48 -4.88
CA LEU A 93 -11.83 -7.49 -5.58
C LEU A 93 -11.14 -6.89 -6.82
N ILE A 94 -9.87 -7.18 -7.06
CA ILE A 94 -9.13 -6.64 -8.23
C ILE A 94 -9.81 -6.99 -9.57
N PRO A 95 -10.30 -8.21 -9.81
CA PRO A 95 -10.96 -8.54 -11.08
C PRO A 95 -12.20 -7.68 -11.34
N GLU A 96 -12.99 -7.42 -10.30
CA GLU A 96 -14.19 -6.58 -10.39
C GLU A 96 -13.84 -5.12 -10.59
N LEU A 97 -12.91 -4.60 -9.79
CA LEU A 97 -12.39 -3.23 -9.94
C LEU A 97 -11.83 -2.99 -11.35
N ARG A 98 -11.07 -3.94 -11.89
CA ARG A 98 -10.53 -3.87 -13.25
C ARG A 98 -11.63 -3.73 -14.29
N LYS A 99 -12.73 -4.47 -14.13
CA LYS A 99 -13.88 -4.40 -15.03
C LYS A 99 -14.53 -3.01 -14.94
N THR A 100 -14.88 -2.58 -13.76
CA THR A 100 -15.54 -1.30 -13.48
C THR A 100 -14.73 -0.11 -14.00
N LEU A 101 -13.46 0.00 -13.58
CA LEU A 101 -12.60 1.10 -14.01
C LEU A 101 -12.21 1.01 -15.48
N GLY A 102 -12.08 -0.20 -16.04
CA GLY A 102 -11.82 -0.42 -17.46
C GLY A 102 -12.96 0.06 -18.35
N GLU A 103 -14.21 -0.13 -17.94
CA GLU A 103 -15.40 0.38 -18.64
C GLU A 103 -15.47 1.90 -18.56
N ALA A 104 -15.24 2.48 -17.37
CA ALA A 104 -15.22 3.92 -17.17
C ALA A 104 -14.09 4.61 -17.97
N ALA A 105 -12.90 4.03 -17.95
CA ALA A 105 -11.75 4.54 -18.69
C ALA A 105 -11.99 4.53 -20.20
N ARG A 106 -12.52 3.42 -20.76
CA ARG A 106 -12.88 3.34 -22.17
C ARG A 106 -13.92 4.38 -22.56
N LYS A 107 -14.96 4.55 -21.74
CA LYS A 107 -16.02 5.55 -21.98
C LYS A 107 -15.45 6.97 -21.98
N ALA A 108 -14.48 7.25 -21.11
CA ALA A 108 -13.85 8.55 -21.02
C ALA A 108 -12.69 8.78 -22.03
N GLY A 109 -12.27 7.74 -22.78
CA GLY A 109 -11.07 7.80 -23.62
C GLY A 109 -9.80 8.03 -22.78
N ARG A 110 -9.72 7.38 -21.62
CA ARG A 110 -8.65 7.52 -20.64
C ARG A 110 -8.09 6.15 -20.22
N VAL A 111 -7.03 6.19 -19.42
CA VAL A 111 -6.34 5.02 -18.87
C VAL A 111 -6.50 5.02 -17.34
N SER A 112 -6.76 3.85 -16.79
CA SER A 112 -6.68 3.59 -15.37
C SER A 112 -5.65 2.49 -15.13
N VAL A 113 -4.57 2.79 -14.40
CA VAL A 113 -3.58 1.81 -13.96
C VAL A 113 -3.96 1.43 -12.54
N ILE A 114 -4.36 0.19 -12.34
CA ILE A 114 -4.81 -0.30 -11.04
C ILE A 114 -3.75 -1.14 -10.36
N SER A 115 -3.78 -1.18 -9.04
CA SER A 115 -2.93 -2.08 -8.23
C SER A 115 -1.42 -1.92 -8.52
N ALA A 116 -0.97 -0.70 -8.74
CA ALA A 116 0.42 -0.35 -9.01
C ALA A 116 1.21 -0.14 -7.70
N GLY A 117 1.03 -1.05 -6.75
CA GLY A 117 1.75 -1.06 -5.47
C GLY A 117 2.94 -2.02 -5.46
N TRP A 118 3.14 -2.66 -4.30
CA TRP A 118 4.14 -3.70 -4.13
C TRP A 118 3.55 -5.08 -4.45
N ASP A 119 2.57 -5.52 -3.69
CA ASP A 119 1.80 -6.75 -3.93
C ASP A 119 0.30 -6.49 -3.65
N PRO A 120 -0.48 -6.34 -4.70
CA PRO A 120 -0.14 -6.46 -6.12
C PRO A 120 0.68 -5.28 -6.67
N GLY A 121 1.57 -5.56 -7.62
CA GLY A 121 2.41 -4.57 -8.29
C GLY A 121 3.79 -5.10 -8.65
N SER A 122 4.86 -4.45 -8.15
CA SER A 122 6.25 -4.78 -8.52
C SER A 122 6.66 -6.21 -8.11
N ASP A 123 6.22 -6.71 -6.96
CA ASP A 123 6.49 -8.10 -6.56
C ASP A 123 5.84 -9.10 -7.53
N SER A 124 4.63 -8.84 -7.98
CA SER A 124 3.94 -9.68 -8.97
C SER A 124 4.71 -9.75 -10.30
N ILE A 125 5.32 -8.63 -10.72
CA ILE A 125 6.17 -8.59 -11.93
C ILE A 125 7.43 -9.44 -11.71
N VAL A 126 8.11 -9.29 -10.58
CA VAL A 126 9.31 -10.08 -10.25
C VAL A 126 8.98 -11.58 -10.22
N ARG A 127 7.88 -11.97 -9.58
CA ARG A 127 7.42 -13.38 -9.57
C ARG A 127 7.17 -13.91 -10.98
N THR A 128 6.49 -13.14 -11.82
CA THR A 128 6.25 -13.55 -13.22
C THR A 128 7.54 -13.74 -14.02
N LEU A 129 8.53 -12.86 -13.83
CA LEU A 129 9.84 -13.02 -14.47
C LEU A 129 10.58 -14.26 -13.97
N MET A 130 10.49 -14.57 -12.67
CA MET A 130 11.10 -15.77 -12.09
C MET A 130 10.42 -17.04 -12.59
N GLU A 131 9.11 -17.05 -12.72
CA GLU A 131 8.34 -18.15 -13.30
C GLU A 131 8.71 -18.38 -14.77
N ALA A 132 8.88 -17.29 -15.54
CA ALA A 132 9.32 -17.40 -16.92
C ALA A 132 10.75 -17.97 -17.04
N ALA A 133 11.66 -17.62 -16.12
CA ALA A 133 13.04 -18.13 -16.09
C ALA A 133 13.13 -19.58 -15.58
N ALA A 134 12.23 -20.01 -14.70
CA ALA A 134 12.20 -21.32 -14.08
C ALA A 134 10.77 -21.91 -14.02
N PRO A 135 10.17 -22.28 -15.16
CA PRO A 135 8.73 -22.63 -15.25
C PRO A 135 8.32 -23.87 -14.45
N LYS A 136 9.29 -24.67 -13.98
CA LYS A 136 9.05 -25.80 -13.08
C LYS A 136 9.45 -25.51 -11.63
N GLY A 137 9.91 -24.30 -11.34
CA GLY A 137 10.28 -23.84 -10.01
C GLY A 137 9.05 -23.42 -9.20
N LEU A 138 9.23 -23.38 -7.90
CA LEU A 138 8.30 -22.73 -6.99
C LEU A 138 8.87 -21.36 -6.61
N THR A 139 8.06 -20.33 -6.75
CA THR A 139 8.42 -18.98 -6.33
C THR A 139 7.78 -18.68 -4.99
N TYR A 140 8.58 -18.33 -4.02
CA TYR A 140 8.11 -17.86 -2.71
C TYR A 140 8.41 -16.39 -2.58
N THR A 141 7.42 -15.61 -2.20
CA THR A 141 7.64 -14.29 -1.64
C THR A 141 7.61 -14.41 -0.13
N ASN A 142 8.74 -14.19 0.51
CA ASN A 142 8.85 -14.24 1.96
C ASN A 142 8.94 -12.81 2.48
N PHE A 143 7.82 -12.33 3.02
CA PHE A 143 7.78 -11.07 3.75
C PHE A 143 8.34 -11.33 5.13
N GLY A 144 9.51 -10.79 5.46
CA GLY A 144 10.02 -10.79 6.82
C GLY A 144 9.03 -10.10 7.79
N PRO A 145 9.28 -10.13 9.09
CA PRO A 145 8.50 -9.34 10.04
C PRO A 145 8.49 -7.89 9.60
N GLY A 146 7.33 -7.36 9.28
CA GLY A 146 7.23 -6.03 8.70
C GLY A 146 5.89 -5.38 8.99
N MET A 147 5.90 -4.05 8.87
CA MET A 147 4.72 -3.22 9.04
C MET A 147 3.75 -3.44 7.88
N SER A 148 2.52 -3.81 8.19
CA SER A 148 1.44 -3.83 7.22
C SER A 148 0.64 -2.53 7.33
N MET A 149 0.81 -1.64 6.34
CA MET A 149 0.19 -0.31 6.38
C MET A 149 -1.34 -0.38 6.34
N GLY A 150 -1.93 -1.17 5.43
CA GLY A 150 -3.38 -1.32 5.32
C GLY A 150 -4.00 -1.91 6.60
N HIS A 151 -3.39 -2.94 7.14
CA HIS A 151 -3.82 -3.55 8.41
C HIS A 151 -3.68 -2.59 9.59
N SER A 152 -2.58 -1.85 9.68
CA SER A 152 -2.40 -0.84 10.75
C SER A 152 -3.46 0.26 10.68
N VAL A 153 -3.78 0.75 9.49
CA VAL A 153 -4.85 1.76 9.28
C VAL A 153 -6.21 1.19 9.65
N CYS A 154 -6.49 -0.06 9.31
CA CYS A 154 -7.72 -0.74 9.69
C CYS A 154 -7.88 -0.81 11.22
N VAL A 155 -6.82 -1.21 11.93
CA VAL A 155 -6.85 -1.28 13.40
C VAL A 155 -7.05 0.11 14.03
N LYS A 156 -6.33 1.13 13.54
CA LYS A 156 -6.48 2.53 13.99
C LYS A 156 -7.91 3.09 13.83
N SER A 157 -8.69 2.52 12.93
CA SER A 157 -10.09 2.95 12.73
C SER A 157 -11.09 2.32 13.71
N LYS A 158 -10.64 1.38 14.56
CA LYS A 158 -11.52 0.72 15.54
C LYS A 158 -11.74 1.60 16.76
N GLU A 159 -12.94 1.52 17.33
CA GLU A 159 -13.29 2.21 18.57
C GLU A 159 -12.37 1.76 19.71
N GLY A 160 -11.93 2.67 20.55
CA GLY A 160 -11.03 2.43 21.67
C GLY A 160 -9.54 2.31 21.31
N VAL A 161 -9.17 2.55 20.06
CA VAL A 161 -7.77 2.52 19.59
C VAL A 161 -7.25 3.93 19.37
N ARG A 162 -6.24 4.34 20.16
CA ARG A 162 -5.52 5.61 19.99
C ARG A 162 -4.50 5.53 18.86
N ASP A 163 -3.70 4.48 18.85
CA ASP A 163 -2.74 4.16 17.78
C ASP A 163 -2.52 2.66 17.65
N ALA A 164 -2.07 2.20 16.48
CA ALA A 164 -1.85 0.79 16.24
C ALA A 164 -0.79 0.51 15.19
N LEU A 165 -0.16 -0.65 15.33
CA LEU A 165 0.78 -1.21 14.41
C LEU A 165 0.45 -2.69 14.18
N SER A 166 0.25 -3.08 12.93
CA SER A 166 0.13 -4.49 12.54
C SER A 166 1.40 -4.95 11.84
N MET A 167 1.99 -6.02 12.34
CA MET A 167 3.14 -6.68 11.74
C MET A 167 2.72 -7.99 11.10
N THR A 168 3.17 -8.22 9.88
CA THR A 168 2.99 -9.48 9.17
C THR A 168 4.19 -10.38 9.40
N MET A 169 3.95 -11.56 9.96
CA MET A 169 4.97 -12.57 10.18
C MET A 169 4.70 -13.79 9.31
N PRO A 170 5.50 -14.04 8.28
CA PRO A 170 5.36 -15.23 7.45
C PRO A 170 5.64 -16.49 8.29
N LEU A 171 4.78 -17.50 8.15
CA LEU A 171 4.96 -18.82 8.77
C LEU A 171 5.43 -19.87 7.76
N GLY A 172 5.53 -19.53 6.47
CA GLY A 172 5.78 -20.42 5.36
C GLY A 172 4.48 -20.81 4.62
N ASP A 173 4.62 -21.43 3.46
CA ASP A 173 3.52 -21.96 2.65
C ASP A 173 2.35 -20.97 2.36
N GLY A 174 2.68 -19.67 2.31
CA GLY A 174 1.68 -18.61 2.08
C GLY A 174 0.83 -18.26 3.30
N VAL A 175 1.12 -18.86 4.47
CA VAL A 175 0.42 -18.58 5.72
C VAL A 175 1.10 -17.44 6.47
N HIS A 176 0.29 -16.54 7.02
CA HIS A 176 0.76 -15.39 7.80
C HIS A 176 0.18 -15.40 9.21
N ARG A 177 0.98 -14.87 10.14
CA ARG A 177 0.53 -14.47 11.47
C ARG A 177 0.53 -12.95 11.55
N ARG A 178 -0.49 -12.38 12.17
CA ARG A 178 -0.58 -10.95 12.43
C ARG A 178 -0.28 -10.69 13.90
N MET A 179 0.76 -9.90 14.15
CA MET A 179 1.06 -9.36 15.47
C MET A 179 0.58 -7.92 15.49
N VAL A 180 -0.47 -7.64 16.25
CA VAL A 180 -1.11 -6.33 16.30
C VAL A 180 -0.83 -5.69 17.64
N TYR A 181 -0.15 -4.56 17.63
CA TYR A 181 0.15 -3.75 18.81
C TYR A 181 -0.80 -2.57 18.84
N VAL A 182 -1.47 -2.32 19.95
CA VAL A 182 -2.47 -1.25 20.09
C VAL A 182 -2.18 -0.38 21.30
N GLU A 183 -2.19 0.93 21.10
CA GLU A 183 -2.37 1.89 22.16
C GLU A 183 -3.88 2.06 22.39
N LEU A 184 -4.33 1.78 23.59
CA LEU A 184 -5.74 1.91 23.93
C LEU A 184 -6.07 3.36 24.31
N GLU A 185 -7.29 3.79 23.99
CA GLU A 185 -7.87 4.99 24.57
C GLU A 185 -8.23 4.76 26.04
N ASP A 186 -8.37 5.85 26.80
CA ASP A 186 -8.69 5.79 28.22
C ASP A 186 -10.05 5.10 28.45
N GLY A 187 -10.05 4.02 29.24
CA GLY A 187 -11.23 3.21 29.53
C GLY A 187 -11.55 2.13 28.50
N ALA A 188 -10.82 2.04 27.39
CA ALA A 188 -11.01 0.97 26.41
C ALA A 188 -10.49 -0.38 26.94
N ARG A 189 -11.17 -1.47 26.56
CA ARG A 189 -10.79 -2.84 26.93
C ARG A 189 -10.11 -3.52 25.76
N LEU A 190 -8.94 -4.13 26.03
CA LEU A 190 -8.20 -4.87 25.02
C LEU A 190 -9.04 -5.99 24.35
N GLU A 191 -9.88 -6.66 25.14
CA GLU A 191 -10.71 -7.76 24.67
C GLU A 191 -11.70 -7.32 23.58
N ASP A 192 -12.35 -6.16 23.76
CA ASP A 192 -13.33 -5.60 22.84
C ASP A 192 -12.63 -5.20 21.52
N VAL A 193 -11.48 -4.54 21.62
CA VAL A 193 -10.65 -4.17 20.47
C VAL A 193 -10.15 -5.42 19.74
N ALA A 194 -9.66 -6.44 20.47
CA ALA A 194 -9.15 -7.67 19.88
C ALA A 194 -10.23 -8.42 19.10
N ASN A 195 -11.45 -8.48 19.61
CA ASN A 195 -12.57 -9.10 18.91
C ASN A 195 -12.93 -8.30 17.64
N ALA A 196 -13.04 -6.98 17.73
CA ALA A 196 -13.33 -6.11 16.58
C ALA A 196 -12.23 -6.19 15.48
N VAL A 197 -10.97 -6.43 15.86
CA VAL A 197 -9.87 -6.64 14.90
C VAL A 197 -10.01 -8.01 14.24
N LYS A 198 -10.21 -9.10 14.99
CA LYS A 198 -10.29 -10.46 14.46
C LYS A 198 -11.49 -10.69 13.54
N GLU A 199 -12.59 -9.96 13.76
CA GLU A 199 -13.79 -10.02 12.93
C GLU A 199 -13.64 -9.22 11.61
N ASP A 200 -12.66 -8.35 11.49
CA ASP A 200 -12.44 -7.58 10.27
C ASP A 200 -11.90 -8.46 9.13
N ALA A 201 -12.38 -8.23 7.92
CA ALA A 201 -12.00 -8.99 6.73
C ALA A 201 -10.48 -8.99 6.43
N TYR A 202 -9.74 -8.00 6.92
CA TYR A 202 -8.28 -7.97 6.81
C TYR A 202 -7.58 -9.01 7.69
N PHE A 203 -8.25 -9.51 8.73
CA PHE A 203 -7.65 -10.38 9.75
C PHE A 203 -8.33 -11.74 9.87
N ALA A 204 -9.56 -11.87 9.36
CA ALA A 204 -10.41 -13.05 9.58
C ALA A 204 -9.81 -14.38 9.07
N SER A 205 -8.90 -14.33 8.09
CA SER A 205 -8.24 -15.52 7.54
C SER A 205 -6.86 -15.81 8.14
N ASP A 206 -6.33 -14.91 8.98
CA ASP A 206 -4.97 -15.00 9.52
C ASP A 206 -4.99 -15.28 11.04
N GLU A 207 -3.98 -16.01 11.51
CA GLU A 207 -3.72 -16.12 12.94
C GLU A 207 -3.37 -14.73 13.50
N THR A 208 -4.26 -14.15 14.30
CA THR A 208 -4.12 -12.75 14.77
C THR A 208 -3.98 -12.68 16.27
N HIS A 209 -2.88 -12.09 16.74
CA HIS A 209 -2.59 -11.78 18.12
C HIS A 209 -2.64 -10.27 18.34
N VAL A 210 -3.45 -9.82 19.28
CA VAL A 210 -3.59 -8.40 19.63
C VAL A 210 -3.02 -8.15 21.01
N MET A 211 -2.13 -7.19 21.14
CA MET A 211 -1.42 -6.86 22.38
C MET A 211 -1.50 -5.36 22.66
N ALA A 212 -1.84 -5.00 23.90
CA ALA A 212 -1.76 -3.61 24.33
C ALA A 212 -0.29 -3.20 24.59
N VAL A 213 0.06 -2.01 24.18
CA VAL A 213 1.36 -1.36 24.43
C VAL A 213 1.14 0.04 24.97
N GLU A 214 2.11 0.54 25.73
CA GLU A 214 2.06 1.92 26.23
C GLU A 214 2.28 2.93 25.09
N SER A 215 3.13 2.57 24.11
CA SER A 215 3.36 3.37 22.90
C SER A 215 3.71 2.48 21.72
N VAL A 216 3.05 2.72 20.58
CA VAL A 216 3.39 2.09 19.30
C VAL A 216 4.78 2.54 18.84
N ASP A 217 5.22 3.74 19.21
CA ASP A 217 6.57 4.24 18.90
C ASP A 217 7.68 3.34 19.44
N ALA A 218 7.43 2.65 20.56
CA ALA A 218 8.39 1.70 21.12
C ALA A 218 8.58 0.44 20.28
N VAL A 219 7.60 0.10 19.45
CA VAL A 219 7.60 -1.14 18.63
C VAL A 219 7.71 -0.90 17.13
N LYS A 220 7.53 0.33 16.65
CA LYS A 220 7.53 0.66 15.22
C LYS A 220 8.85 0.37 14.49
N ASP A 221 9.96 0.43 15.21
CA ASP A 221 11.30 0.15 14.69
C ASP A 221 11.72 -1.32 14.84
N MET A 222 10.91 -2.13 15.50
CA MET A 222 11.13 -3.56 15.67
C MET A 222 10.64 -4.34 14.45
N GLY A 223 11.39 -4.41 13.40
CA GLY A 223 11.06 -5.27 12.27
C GLY A 223 10.74 -4.51 11.01
N HIS A 224 11.74 -3.91 10.45
CA HIS A 224 11.71 -3.62 9.03
C HIS A 224 11.70 -4.95 8.27
N GLY A 225 10.64 -5.19 7.48
CA GLY A 225 10.51 -6.40 6.70
C GLY A 225 11.68 -6.57 5.74
N VAL A 226 12.30 -7.73 5.78
CA VAL A 226 13.21 -8.15 4.74
C VAL A 226 12.36 -8.86 3.68
N HIS A 227 12.23 -8.25 2.51
CA HIS A 227 11.62 -8.91 1.37
C HIS A 227 12.64 -9.85 0.73
N MET A 228 12.36 -11.14 0.78
CA MET A 228 13.19 -12.16 0.15
C MET A 228 12.34 -12.93 -0.85
N VAL A 229 12.73 -12.87 -2.11
CA VAL A 229 12.18 -13.75 -3.13
C VAL A 229 13.13 -14.93 -3.28
N ARG A 230 12.65 -16.13 -2.97
CA ARG A 230 13.42 -17.36 -3.13
C ARG A 230 12.78 -18.18 -4.24
N CYS A 231 13.55 -18.42 -5.31
CA CYS A 231 13.20 -19.41 -6.31
C CYS A 231 13.90 -20.73 -5.94
N SER A 232 13.13 -21.78 -5.67
CA SER A 232 13.67 -23.13 -5.51
C SER A 232 13.35 -23.94 -6.76
N CYS A 233 14.38 -24.21 -7.58
CA CYS A 233 14.24 -25.16 -8.68
C CYS A 233 14.38 -26.58 -8.09
N ALA A 234 13.38 -27.41 -8.28
CA ALA A 234 13.46 -28.83 -7.97
C ALA A 234 14.29 -29.54 -9.08
N TRP A 235 15.60 -29.34 -9.05
CA TRP A 235 16.51 -30.19 -9.81
C TRP A 235 17.03 -31.29 -8.90
N PRO A 236 17.01 -32.57 -9.31
CA PRO A 236 17.28 -33.68 -8.40
C PRO A 236 18.72 -33.81 -7.89
N ALA A 237 19.64 -32.92 -8.19
CA ALA A 237 21.06 -33.13 -7.86
C ALA A 237 21.82 -31.96 -7.22
N HIS A 238 21.33 -30.74 -7.20
CA HIS A 238 22.02 -29.63 -6.52
C HIS A 238 21.02 -28.60 -5.96
N PRO A 239 21.08 -28.28 -4.66
CA PRO A 239 20.36 -27.13 -4.14
C PRO A 239 21.01 -25.86 -4.71
N CYS A 240 20.34 -25.19 -5.63
CA CYS A 240 20.68 -23.82 -6.00
C CYS A 240 20.36 -22.91 -4.79
N VAL A 241 21.28 -22.83 -3.87
CA VAL A 241 21.27 -21.81 -2.84
C VAL A 241 21.90 -20.58 -3.44
N SER A 242 21.11 -19.76 -4.11
CA SER A 242 21.53 -18.38 -4.32
C SER A 242 21.52 -17.71 -2.96
N PRO A 243 22.60 -17.03 -2.55
CA PRO A 243 22.56 -16.26 -1.31
C PRO A 243 21.40 -15.26 -1.39
N PRO A 244 20.72 -15.00 -0.28
CA PRO A 244 19.65 -14.03 -0.24
C PRO A 244 20.20 -12.69 -0.76
N ALA A 245 19.55 -12.14 -1.77
CA ALA A 245 19.79 -10.76 -2.13
C ALA A 245 19.28 -9.91 -0.97
N HIS A 246 20.15 -9.64 -0.03
CA HIS A 246 19.91 -8.59 0.95
C HIS A 246 19.93 -7.28 0.17
N ILE A 247 18.77 -6.73 -0.08
CA ILE A 247 18.65 -5.31 -0.35
C ILE A 247 18.47 -4.65 1.01
N PRO A 248 19.54 -4.15 1.62
CA PRO A 248 19.39 -3.35 2.81
C PRO A 248 18.76 -2.04 2.34
N TRP A 249 17.53 -1.79 2.76
CA TRP A 249 17.06 -0.42 2.78
C TRP A 249 17.91 0.30 3.84
N SER A 250 19.05 0.82 3.39
CA SER A 250 19.83 1.71 4.22
C SER A 250 18.94 2.90 4.55
N LYS A 251 18.87 3.20 5.84
CA LYS A 251 18.51 4.53 6.32
C LYS A 251 19.38 5.53 5.55
N SER A 252 18.83 6.17 4.57
CA SER A 252 19.41 7.38 4.02
C SER A 252 18.27 8.33 3.74
N LEU A 253 18.20 9.28 4.69
CA LEU A 253 17.56 10.58 4.69
C LEU A 253 16.07 10.60 4.95
#